data_a7d98820bef9d54d9c71376d75a0b2cf
#
_entry.id   a7d98820bef9d54d9c71376d75a0b2cf
#
_cell.length_a   1.000
_cell.length_b   1.000
_cell.length_c   1.000
_cell.angle_alpha   90.00
_cell.angle_beta   90.00
_cell.angle_gamma   90.00
#
_symmetry.space_group_name_H-M   'P 1'
#
loop_
_entity.id
_entity.type
_entity.pdbx_description
1 polymer ?
#
loop_
_entity_poly.entity_id
_entity_poly.type
_entity_poly.pdbx_seq_one_letter_code
_entity_poly.pdbx_strand_id
1 'polypeptide(L)'
;MLWLRHGQDRSGAYKWKAINTPRTRVMMREHLCMVCTGPCRRKDGRTWWLFVEDPATTPDGMPITNLPPTCPDCLDEALETCPRLIERARLVTVAGTRPFAVTADLYEPGEGFPAPAVKARHELHIQYGPDTAYWMRFALGKQPWLALEDMRDESVPGRKTARC
;
A
#
# COMPACT_ATOMS: atom_id res chain seq x y z
N MET A 1 -17.11 0.23 7.15
CA MET A 1 -16.53 -0.21 5.86
C MET A 1 -16.23 -1.70 5.92
N LEU A 2 -16.61 -2.43 4.88
CA LEU A 2 -16.23 -3.82 4.66
C LEU A 2 -14.94 -3.88 3.84
N TRP A 3 -14.27 -5.03 3.89
CA TRP A 3 -13.07 -5.26 3.10
C TRP A 3 -13.24 -6.48 2.21
N LEU A 4 -12.72 -6.38 1.00
CA LEU A 4 -12.71 -7.49 0.05
C LEU A 4 -11.92 -8.67 0.65
N ARG A 5 -12.51 -9.86 0.57
CA ARG A 5 -11.88 -11.12 1.00
C ARG A 5 -11.35 -11.88 -0.20
N HIS A 6 -10.21 -12.49 -0.04
CA HIS A 6 -9.60 -13.39 -1.00
C HIS A 6 -9.22 -14.70 -0.31
N GLY A 7 -9.10 -15.77 -1.07
CA GLY A 7 -8.47 -17.01 -0.60
C GLY A 7 -7.03 -16.72 -0.15
N GLN A 8 -6.60 -17.39 0.90
CA GLN A 8 -5.23 -17.26 1.44
C GLN A 8 -4.32 -18.38 0.92
N ASP A 9 -4.85 -19.25 0.06
CA ASP A 9 -4.08 -20.29 -0.59
C ASP A 9 -2.99 -19.69 -1.48
N ARG A 10 -1.77 -20.20 -1.35
CA ARG A 10 -0.61 -19.80 -2.15
C ARG A 10 -0.33 -20.75 -3.32
N SER A 11 -1.15 -21.78 -3.51
CA SER A 11 -1.09 -22.65 -4.67
C SER A 11 -1.65 -21.94 -5.89
N GLY A 12 -1.00 -22.08 -7.03
CA GLY A 12 -1.48 -21.56 -8.32
C GLY A 12 -0.57 -20.51 -8.95
N ALA A 13 -0.93 -20.10 -10.17
CA ALA A 13 -0.16 -19.13 -10.94
C ALA A 13 -0.25 -17.72 -10.34
N TYR A 14 0.86 -17.04 -10.30
CA TYR A 14 0.97 -15.66 -9.83
C TYR A 14 0.19 -14.70 -10.73
N LYS A 15 -0.71 -13.93 -10.15
CA LYS A 15 -1.46 -12.88 -10.88
C LYS A 15 -0.96 -11.50 -10.47
N TRP A 16 0.02 -10.98 -11.19
CA TRP A 16 0.69 -9.69 -10.92
C TRP A 16 -0.23 -8.48 -10.76
N LYS A 17 -1.40 -8.51 -11.38
CA LYS A 17 -2.40 -7.43 -11.31
C LYS A 17 -3.42 -7.62 -10.18
N ALA A 18 -3.37 -8.74 -9.46
CA ALA A 18 -4.33 -9.04 -8.40
C ALA A 18 -3.75 -8.72 -7.03
N ILE A 19 -4.37 -7.75 -6.36
CA ILE A 19 -4.01 -7.39 -5.00
C ILE A 19 -4.73 -8.32 -4.04
N ASN A 20 -3.97 -9.00 -3.18
CA ASN A 20 -4.55 -9.74 -2.07
C ASN A 20 -4.86 -8.78 -0.91
N THR A 21 -6.08 -8.27 -0.87
CA THR A 21 -6.52 -7.26 0.10
C THR A 21 -6.22 -7.63 1.57
N PRO A 22 -6.57 -8.84 2.07
CA PRO A 22 -6.26 -9.21 3.45
C PRO A 22 -4.76 -9.15 3.76
N ARG A 23 -3.93 -9.70 2.87
CA ARG A 23 -2.46 -9.70 3.03
C ARG A 23 -1.91 -8.28 3.01
N THR A 24 -2.29 -7.47 2.01
CA THR A 24 -1.84 -6.08 1.89
C THR A 24 -2.21 -5.25 3.11
N ARG A 25 -3.44 -5.41 3.63
CA ARG A 25 -3.86 -4.71 4.86
C ARG A 25 -3.00 -5.04 6.07
N VAL A 26 -2.69 -6.32 6.26
CA VAL A 26 -1.82 -6.76 7.37
C VAL A 26 -0.43 -6.17 7.21
N MET A 27 0.18 -6.30 6.02
CA MET A 27 1.51 -5.78 5.75
C MET A 27 1.61 -4.27 5.95
N MET A 28 0.61 -3.52 5.49
CA MET A 28 0.55 -2.06 5.64
C MET A 28 0.39 -1.64 7.11
N ARG A 29 -0.47 -2.32 7.86
CA ARG A 29 -0.75 -2.01 9.26
C ARG A 29 0.41 -2.38 10.19
N GLU A 30 1.00 -3.55 9.96
CA GLU A 30 2.05 -4.10 10.81
C GLU A 30 3.47 -3.74 10.31
N HIS A 31 3.57 -3.01 9.21
CA HIS A 31 4.84 -2.69 8.53
C HIS A 31 5.66 -3.94 8.18
N LEU A 32 5.00 -4.92 7.56
CA LEU A 32 5.64 -6.17 7.13
C LEU A 32 6.07 -6.10 5.67
N CYS A 33 7.17 -6.77 5.37
CA CYS A 33 7.75 -6.85 4.03
C CYS A 33 6.79 -7.49 3.02
N MET A 34 6.64 -6.87 1.86
CA MET A 34 5.80 -7.40 0.79
C MET A 34 6.35 -8.69 0.17
N VAL A 35 7.64 -8.95 0.32
CA VAL A 35 8.33 -10.16 -0.18
C VAL A 35 8.24 -11.28 0.84
N CYS A 36 8.93 -11.16 1.99
CA CYS A 36 9.07 -12.23 2.99
C CYS A 36 8.03 -12.20 4.12
N THR A 37 7.22 -11.14 4.23
CA THR A 37 6.30 -10.89 5.35
C THR A 37 6.96 -10.70 6.72
N GLY A 38 8.27 -10.57 6.77
CA GLY A 38 9.02 -10.20 7.98
C GLY A 38 8.91 -8.71 8.31
N PRO A 39 9.35 -8.29 9.50
CA PRO A 39 9.29 -6.90 9.92
C PRO A 39 10.23 -6.02 9.10
N CYS A 40 9.76 -4.81 8.72
CA CYS A 40 10.57 -3.82 7.99
C CYS A 40 11.09 -2.69 8.90
N ARG A 41 10.85 -2.78 10.21
CA ARG A 41 11.26 -1.73 11.15
C ARG A 41 12.74 -1.84 11.49
N ARG A 42 13.45 -0.71 11.44
CA ARG A 42 14.84 -0.55 11.87
C ARG A 42 14.94 -0.46 13.39
N LYS A 43 16.18 -0.61 13.91
CA LYS A 43 16.48 -0.42 15.34
C LYS A 43 16.20 1.00 15.83
N ASP A 44 16.28 2.00 14.94
CA ASP A 44 15.97 3.40 15.22
C ASP A 44 14.44 3.71 15.14
N GLY A 45 13.61 2.70 14.92
CA GLY A 45 12.16 2.82 14.82
C GLY A 45 11.63 3.18 13.43
N ARG A 46 12.49 3.55 12.49
CA ARG A 46 12.09 3.86 11.11
C ARG A 46 11.75 2.59 10.34
N THR A 47 10.92 2.72 9.32
CA THR A 47 10.49 1.61 8.45
C THR A 47 11.01 1.81 7.04
N TRP A 48 11.47 0.72 6.41
CA TRP A 48 11.97 0.71 5.04
C TRP A 48 10.86 0.64 4.01
N TRP A 49 11.01 1.42 2.91
CA TRP A 49 10.18 1.33 1.70
C TRP A 49 11.05 1.34 0.45
N LEU A 50 10.62 0.59 -0.56
CA LEU A 50 11.23 0.55 -1.88
C LEU A 50 10.20 0.96 -2.93
N PHE A 51 10.51 2.01 -3.68
CA PHE A 51 9.64 2.54 -4.72
C PHE A 51 10.31 2.45 -6.09
N VAL A 52 9.50 2.28 -7.14
CA VAL A 52 9.92 2.44 -8.55
C VAL A 52 9.92 3.92 -8.95
N GLU A 53 8.94 4.65 -8.46
CA GLU A 53 8.69 6.07 -8.73
C GLU A 53 8.47 6.79 -7.41
N ASP A 54 8.57 8.11 -7.44
CA ASP A 54 8.23 8.90 -6.27
C ASP A 54 6.81 8.56 -5.79
N PRO A 55 6.58 8.43 -4.49
CA PRO A 55 5.24 8.22 -3.97
C PRO A 55 4.36 9.41 -4.36
N ALA A 56 3.07 9.12 -4.58
CA ALA A 56 2.10 10.19 -4.81
C ALA A 56 2.10 11.16 -3.63
N THR A 57 1.72 12.40 -3.87
CA THR A 57 1.64 13.42 -2.82
C THR A 57 0.23 13.98 -2.71
N THR A 58 -0.15 14.35 -1.49
CA THR A 58 -1.34 15.14 -1.22
C THR A 58 -1.15 16.59 -1.70
N PRO A 59 -2.22 17.41 -1.81
CA PRO A 59 -2.10 18.82 -2.18
C PRO A 59 -1.18 19.65 -1.28
N ASP A 60 -1.05 19.28 -0.01
CA ASP A 60 -0.14 19.87 0.97
C ASP A 60 1.27 19.26 0.96
N GLY A 61 1.58 18.42 -0.05
CA GLY A 61 2.90 17.88 -0.28
C GLY A 61 3.28 16.64 0.54
N MET A 62 2.35 16.06 1.30
CA MET A 62 2.64 14.86 2.09
C MET A 62 2.72 13.62 1.19
N PRO A 63 3.79 12.83 1.25
CA PRO A 63 3.89 11.60 0.47
C PRO A 63 2.91 10.55 0.97
N ILE A 64 2.25 9.86 0.03
CA ILE A 64 1.28 8.79 0.31
C ILE A 64 1.59 7.56 -0.52
N THR A 65 1.29 6.38 0.03
CA THR A 65 1.50 5.11 -0.67
C THR A 65 0.42 4.09 -0.37
N ASN A 66 0.17 3.22 -1.33
CA ASN A 66 -0.62 1.99 -1.19
C ASN A 66 0.25 0.73 -1.30
N LEU A 67 1.57 0.89 -1.40
CA LEU A 67 2.52 -0.21 -1.45
C LEU A 67 2.97 -0.59 -0.05
N PRO A 68 3.02 -1.89 0.31
CA PRO A 68 3.63 -2.33 1.55
C PRO A 68 5.13 -2.06 1.60
N PRO A 69 5.72 -2.05 2.81
CA PRO A 69 7.17 -1.94 3.00
C PRO A 69 7.97 -3.07 2.35
N THR A 70 9.27 -2.86 2.18
CA THR A 70 10.23 -3.89 1.75
C THR A 70 11.42 -3.86 2.71
N CYS A 71 11.74 -5.00 3.36
CA CYS A 71 12.87 -5.06 4.28
C CYS A 71 14.21 -5.07 3.52
N PRO A 72 15.31 -4.65 4.17
CA PRO A 72 16.64 -4.63 3.53
C PRO A 72 17.09 -5.99 3.02
N ASP A 73 16.75 -7.06 3.74
CA ASP A 73 17.16 -8.43 3.38
C ASP A 73 16.51 -8.94 2.09
N CYS A 74 15.42 -8.31 1.66
CA CYS A 74 14.70 -8.64 0.42
C CYS A 74 14.97 -7.65 -0.72
N LEU A 75 15.87 -6.68 -0.56
CA LEU A 75 16.15 -5.68 -1.60
C LEU A 75 16.69 -6.32 -2.87
N ASP A 76 17.67 -7.21 -2.75
CA ASP A 76 18.30 -7.88 -3.90
C ASP A 76 17.27 -8.71 -4.66
N GLU A 77 16.46 -9.53 -3.95
CA GLU A 77 15.38 -10.30 -4.57
C GLU A 77 14.35 -9.41 -5.26
N ALA A 78 13.96 -8.29 -4.64
CA ALA A 78 13.00 -7.35 -5.22
C ALA A 78 13.55 -6.67 -6.47
N LEU A 79 14.84 -6.29 -6.46
CA LEU A 79 15.54 -5.68 -7.59
C LEU A 79 15.69 -6.66 -8.75
N GLU A 80 16.02 -7.92 -8.48
CA GLU A 80 16.16 -8.95 -9.51
C GLU A 80 14.82 -9.35 -10.13
N THR A 81 13.76 -9.37 -9.32
CA THR A 81 12.44 -9.84 -9.76
C THR A 81 11.64 -8.78 -10.52
N CYS A 82 11.83 -7.50 -10.21
CA CYS A 82 11.06 -6.42 -10.82
C CYS A 82 11.91 -5.59 -11.79
N PRO A 83 11.74 -5.73 -13.12
CA PRO A 83 12.52 -4.98 -14.11
C PRO A 83 12.48 -3.46 -13.92
N ARG A 84 11.35 -2.92 -13.48
CA ARG A 84 11.20 -1.48 -13.23
C ARG A 84 12.06 -0.98 -12.07
N LEU A 85 12.27 -1.81 -11.04
CA LEU A 85 13.14 -1.49 -9.90
C LEU A 85 14.62 -1.48 -10.30
N ILE A 86 15.02 -2.31 -11.27
CA ILE A 86 16.39 -2.32 -11.80
C ILE A 86 16.78 -0.94 -12.34
N GLU A 87 15.85 -0.24 -12.98
CA GLU A 87 16.11 1.06 -13.60
C GLU A 87 16.01 2.24 -12.63
N ARG A 88 14.99 2.22 -11.75
CA ARG A 88 14.54 3.41 -11.01
C ARG A 88 14.27 3.21 -9.52
N ALA A 89 14.89 2.19 -8.90
CA ALA A 89 14.65 1.95 -7.47
C ALA A 89 15.02 3.15 -6.60
N ARG A 90 14.07 3.58 -5.79
CA ARG A 90 14.24 4.57 -4.72
C ARG A 90 14.00 3.90 -3.38
N LEU A 91 15.05 3.81 -2.58
CA LEU A 91 14.99 3.29 -1.22
C LEU A 91 14.80 4.45 -0.25
N VAL A 92 13.83 4.33 0.63
CA VAL A 92 13.56 5.34 1.65
C VAL A 92 13.33 4.71 3.01
N THR A 93 13.46 5.53 4.05
CA THR A 93 12.95 5.23 5.39
C THR A 93 11.95 6.28 5.84
N VAL A 94 10.95 5.88 6.63
CA VAL A 94 9.96 6.77 7.22
C VAL A 94 9.92 6.62 8.74
N ALA A 95 9.71 7.71 9.45
CA ALA A 95 9.62 7.70 10.91
C ALA A 95 8.28 7.17 11.41
N GLY A 96 7.20 7.43 10.66
CA GLY A 96 5.85 7.02 11.01
C GLY A 96 4.95 6.92 9.81
N THR A 97 3.78 6.35 10.03
CA THR A 97 2.71 6.31 9.05
C THR A 97 1.37 6.56 9.72
N ARG A 98 0.44 7.11 8.98
CA ARG A 98 -0.96 7.21 9.41
C ARG A 98 -1.92 6.81 8.30
N PRO A 99 -3.07 6.20 8.62
CA PRO A 99 -4.10 5.93 7.63
C PRO A 99 -4.52 7.23 6.92
N PHE A 100 -4.52 7.20 5.60
CA PHE A 100 -4.87 8.35 4.77
C PHE A 100 -6.16 8.13 3.98
N ALA A 101 -6.23 7.05 3.23
CA ALA A 101 -7.35 6.76 2.34
C ALA A 101 -7.52 5.25 2.12
N VAL A 102 -8.54 4.91 1.38
CA VAL A 102 -8.76 3.56 0.86
C VAL A 102 -9.14 3.62 -0.61
N THR A 103 -8.59 2.73 -1.42
CA THR A 103 -9.18 2.39 -2.71
C THR A 103 -10.32 1.42 -2.46
N ALA A 104 -11.53 1.75 -2.88
CA ALA A 104 -12.73 0.99 -2.63
C ALA A 104 -13.71 1.01 -3.79
N ASP A 105 -14.56 -0.01 -3.84
CA ASP A 105 -15.79 0.05 -4.63
C ASP A 105 -16.90 0.61 -3.73
N LEU A 106 -17.63 1.60 -4.22
CA LEU A 106 -18.78 2.17 -3.52
C LEU A 106 -20.07 1.52 -4.02
N TYR A 107 -20.92 1.17 -3.08
CA TYR A 107 -22.22 0.56 -3.35
C TYR A 107 -23.34 1.49 -2.93
N GLU A 108 -24.45 1.48 -3.68
CA GLU A 108 -25.67 2.16 -3.26
C GLU A 108 -26.43 1.27 -2.26
N PRO A 109 -27.01 1.86 -1.20
CA PRO A 109 -27.89 1.12 -0.32
C PRO A 109 -29.13 0.67 -1.10
N GLY A 110 -29.43 -0.62 -1.05
CA GLY A 110 -30.67 -1.16 -1.61
C GLY A 110 -31.85 -0.91 -0.68
N GLU A 111 -33.06 -1.05 -1.20
CA GLU A 111 -34.29 -1.04 -0.41
C GLU A 111 -34.54 -2.41 0.23
N GLY A 112 -34.79 -2.40 1.55
CA GLY A 112 -35.02 -3.62 2.34
C GLY A 112 -33.73 -4.33 2.77
N PHE A 113 -33.83 -5.29 3.67
CA PHE A 113 -32.71 -6.09 4.15
C PHE A 113 -33.02 -7.60 4.04
N PRO A 114 -32.13 -8.43 3.49
CA PRO A 114 -30.87 -8.10 2.79
C PRO A 114 -31.12 -7.72 1.33
N ALA A 115 -30.97 -6.46 1.00
CA ALA A 115 -31.02 -6.02 -0.39
C ALA A 115 -29.66 -6.28 -1.08
N PRO A 116 -29.65 -6.75 -2.34
CA PRO A 116 -28.42 -6.81 -3.10
C PRO A 116 -27.91 -5.38 -3.34
N ALA A 117 -26.74 -5.07 -2.81
CA ALA A 117 -26.10 -3.81 -3.06
C ALA A 117 -25.72 -3.70 -4.55
N VAL A 118 -26.13 -2.63 -5.19
CA VAL A 118 -25.70 -2.33 -6.55
C VAL A 118 -24.39 -1.56 -6.49
N LYS A 119 -23.39 -2.04 -7.20
CA LYS A 119 -22.09 -1.38 -7.28
C LYS A 119 -22.21 -0.10 -8.10
N ALA A 120 -22.19 1.04 -7.42
CA ALA A 120 -22.40 2.36 -8.04
C ALA A 120 -21.13 2.93 -8.68
N ARG A 121 -19.97 2.74 -8.04
CA ARG A 121 -18.67 3.26 -8.50
C ARG A 121 -17.53 2.31 -8.17
N HIS A 122 -16.56 2.25 -9.10
CA HIS A 122 -15.40 1.37 -8.99
C HIS A 122 -14.15 2.15 -8.60
N GLU A 123 -13.30 1.52 -7.79
CA GLU A 123 -11.93 1.96 -7.52
C GLU A 123 -11.78 3.43 -7.13
N LEU A 124 -12.71 3.91 -6.33
CA LEU A 124 -12.62 5.25 -5.78
C LEU A 124 -11.53 5.34 -4.71
N HIS A 125 -10.81 6.46 -4.71
CA HIS A 125 -9.97 6.84 -3.59
C HIS A 125 -10.82 7.63 -2.59
N ILE A 126 -11.11 7.02 -1.44
CA ILE A 126 -11.90 7.63 -0.38
C ILE A 126 -10.96 7.99 0.76
N GLN A 127 -10.70 9.28 0.92
CA GLN A 127 -9.88 9.80 2.02
C GLN A 127 -10.63 9.63 3.36
N TYR A 128 -9.92 9.26 4.42
CA TYR A 128 -10.51 9.19 5.74
C TYR A 128 -10.76 10.59 6.31
N GLY A 129 -11.98 10.85 6.75
CA GLY A 129 -12.37 12.13 7.31
C GLY A 129 -13.84 12.16 7.70
N PRO A 130 -14.28 13.21 8.44
CA PRO A 130 -15.67 13.36 8.87
C PRO A 130 -16.63 13.40 7.66
N ASP A 131 -16.27 14.09 6.58
CA ASP A 131 -17.12 14.26 5.40
C ASP A 131 -17.31 12.97 4.61
N THR A 132 -16.38 12.01 4.74
CA THR A 132 -16.41 10.72 4.04
C THR A 132 -16.91 9.59 4.92
N ALA A 133 -17.10 9.81 6.21
CA ALA A 133 -17.51 8.78 7.18
C ALA A 133 -18.84 8.11 6.79
N TYR A 134 -19.78 8.86 6.24
CA TYR A 134 -21.04 8.33 5.77
C TYR A 134 -20.83 7.32 4.64
N TRP A 135 -20.05 7.67 3.62
CA TRP A 135 -19.79 6.83 2.45
C TRP A 135 -19.01 5.57 2.77
N MET A 136 -18.19 5.60 3.81
CA MET A 136 -17.43 4.44 4.27
C MET A 136 -18.31 3.24 4.65
N ARG A 137 -19.58 3.47 5.01
CA ARG A 137 -20.53 2.37 5.33
C ARG A 137 -20.86 1.52 4.12
N PHE A 138 -20.83 2.13 2.93
CA PHE A 138 -21.19 1.51 1.66
C PHE A 138 -19.95 1.13 0.83
N ALA A 139 -18.78 1.32 1.37
CA ALA A 139 -17.51 1.03 0.69
C ALA A 139 -17.03 -0.39 0.96
N LEU A 140 -16.66 -1.09 -0.12
CA LEU A 140 -15.91 -2.34 -0.08
C LEU A 140 -14.43 -2.02 -0.36
N GLY A 141 -13.63 -1.94 0.70
CA GLY A 141 -12.21 -1.61 0.63
C GLY A 141 -11.39 -2.68 -0.07
N LYS A 142 -10.51 -2.25 -0.95
CA LYS A 142 -9.56 -3.09 -1.69
C LYS A 142 -8.13 -2.90 -1.20
N GLN A 143 -7.69 -1.65 -1.09
CA GLN A 143 -6.30 -1.31 -0.78
C GLN A 143 -6.22 -0.08 0.12
N PRO A 144 -5.54 -0.16 1.28
CA PRO A 144 -5.30 0.98 2.14
C PRO A 144 -4.24 1.90 1.55
N TRP A 145 -4.33 3.18 1.86
CA TRP A 145 -3.30 4.19 1.62
C TRP A 145 -2.81 4.74 2.95
N LEU A 146 -1.51 4.88 3.07
CA LEU A 146 -0.85 5.49 4.21
C LEU A 146 -0.19 6.81 3.80
N ALA A 147 -0.26 7.80 4.66
CA ALA A 147 0.63 8.95 4.62
C ALA A 147 1.95 8.58 5.30
N LEU A 148 3.05 9.02 4.70
CA LEU A 148 4.42 8.73 5.14
C LEU A 148 4.98 9.96 5.86
N GLU A 149 5.44 9.79 7.10
CA GLU A 149 5.93 10.88 7.95
C GLU A 149 7.46 10.87 8.00
N ASP A 150 8.07 12.04 7.82
CA ASP A 150 9.54 12.22 7.82
C ASP A 150 10.24 11.20 6.91
N MET A 151 9.88 11.20 5.62
CA MET A 151 10.50 10.33 4.61
C MET A 151 11.93 10.82 4.31
N ARG A 152 12.89 9.89 4.31
CA ARG A 152 14.30 10.16 4.00
C ARG A 152 14.81 9.17 2.96
N ASP A 153 15.56 9.71 2.00
CA ASP A 153 16.25 8.89 1.02
C ASP A 153 17.39 8.10 1.66
N GLU A 154 17.54 6.87 1.20
CA GLU A 154 18.62 5.97 1.59
C GLU A 154 19.36 5.48 0.34
N SER A 155 20.62 5.15 0.50
CA SER A 155 21.40 4.60 -0.60
C SER A 155 20.96 3.16 -0.90
N VAL A 156 20.67 2.88 -2.16
CA VAL A 156 20.43 1.49 -2.61
C VAL A 156 21.77 0.76 -2.63
N PRO A 157 21.94 -0.34 -1.87
CA PRO A 157 23.18 -1.11 -1.86
C PRO A 157 23.60 -1.51 -3.27
N GLY A 158 24.89 -1.40 -3.59
CA GLY A 158 25.44 -1.80 -4.90
C GLY A 158 25.21 -0.83 -6.05
N ARG A 159 24.41 0.23 -5.88
CA ARG A 159 24.29 1.32 -6.88
C ARG A 159 25.21 2.49 -6.52
N LYS A 160 26.12 2.82 -7.43
CA LYS A 160 26.81 4.11 -7.39
C LYS A 160 25.74 5.17 -7.67
N THR A 161 25.46 6.04 -6.70
CA THR A 161 24.67 7.25 -6.94
C THR A 161 25.36 8.03 -8.05
N ALA A 162 24.72 8.10 -9.21
CA ALA A 162 25.11 9.07 -10.21
C ALA A 162 24.85 10.46 -9.58
N ARG A 163 25.91 11.10 -9.09
CA ARG A 163 25.86 12.51 -8.73
C ARG A 163 25.77 13.28 -10.05
N CYS A 164 24.62 13.92 -10.27
CA CYS A 164 24.57 15.06 -11.19
C CYS A 164 25.33 16.23 -10.61
#